data_5e7b61892d1f5814450f1bd989ee7330
#
_entry.id   5e7b61892d1f5814450f1bd989ee7330
#
_cell.length_a   1.000
_cell.length_b   1.000
_cell.length_c   1.000
_cell.angle_alpha   90.00
_cell.angle_beta   90.00
_cell.angle_gamma   90.00
#
_symmetry.space_group_name_H-M   'P 1'
#
loop_
_entity.id
_entity.type
_entity.pdbx_description
1 polymer ?
#
loop_
_entity_poly.entity_id
_entity_poly.type
_entity_poly.pdbx_seq_one_letter_code
_entity_poly.pdbx_strand_id
1 'polypeptide(L)'
;MRNMTKALSVAAVVAMTAASFSTTAFAEDTFKIGGIGPITGGAAVYGQAVMNASQMAADEINEAGGINGYQIEFNFQDDEHDAEKSVNAYNTLKDWGMQMLLGTVTSTPCTAVEGEAANDNMFLLTPSGSAVESISGDNAFRVCFSDPNQGTASAQYIGENKLAEKVAVIYNSSDVYSSGIYNTFATEAANQPFEIVSAEAFTEDSKTDFSVQLQKAKDAGADMVFLPIYYTEASLILTQAAAMDYAPTFFGCDGLDGLLAVEGFDTSLAEGVMLLTPFAADADDEQTQAFVASYKEKFGDTPIQFAADAYDGM
;
A
#
# COMPACT_ATOMS: atom_id res chain seq x y z
N MET A 1 -46.88 -91.16 -3.82
CA MET A 1 -45.96 -90.82 -4.87
C MET A 1 -45.90 -89.28 -5.02
N ARG A 2 -44.73 -88.80 -4.97
CA ARG A 2 -44.27 -87.49 -5.39
C ARG A 2 -44.38 -86.31 -4.42
N ASN A 3 -43.30 -86.13 -3.68
CA ASN A 3 -42.92 -84.94 -2.91
C ASN A 3 -42.84 -83.72 -3.81
N MET A 4 -43.48 -82.65 -3.39
CA MET A 4 -43.16 -81.33 -3.89
C MET A 4 -42.66 -80.51 -2.73
N THR A 5 -41.38 -80.34 -2.75
CA THR A 5 -40.61 -79.43 -1.90
C THR A 5 -41.03 -78.01 -2.17
N LYS A 6 -41.52 -77.34 -1.16
CA LYS A 6 -41.74 -75.87 -1.20
C LYS A 6 -40.42 -75.14 -0.88
N ALA A 7 -39.88 -74.50 -1.88
CA ALA A 7 -38.82 -73.56 -1.65
C ALA A 7 -39.39 -72.25 -1.07
N LEU A 8 -39.04 -71.97 0.14
CA LEU A 8 -39.26 -70.62 0.75
C LEU A 8 -38.25 -69.65 0.17
N SER A 9 -38.73 -68.73 -0.63
CA SER A 9 -37.95 -67.57 -1.04
C SER A 9 -38.06 -66.52 0.05
N VAL A 10 -36.98 -66.31 0.82
CA VAL A 10 -36.83 -65.15 1.71
C VAL A 10 -36.39 -63.97 0.86
N ALA A 11 -37.31 -63.08 0.54
CA ALA A 11 -36.98 -61.79 -0.01
C ALA A 11 -36.46 -60.90 1.10
N ALA A 12 -35.15 -60.73 1.18
CA ALA A 12 -34.56 -59.74 2.05
C ALA A 12 -34.82 -58.38 1.40
N VAL A 13 -35.72 -57.60 1.97
CA VAL A 13 -35.92 -56.19 1.68
C VAL A 13 -34.79 -55.46 2.38
N VAL A 14 -33.73 -55.16 1.62
CA VAL A 14 -32.71 -54.20 2.05
C VAL A 14 -33.34 -52.81 1.90
N ALA A 15 -33.88 -52.29 3.00
CA ALA A 15 -34.24 -50.89 3.09
C ALA A 15 -32.92 -50.07 3.09
N MET A 16 -32.49 -49.59 1.92
CA MET A 16 -31.52 -48.51 1.82
C MET A 16 -32.20 -47.27 2.38
N THR A 17 -31.97 -46.99 3.65
CA THR A 17 -32.13 -45.64 4.19
C THR A 17 -31.04 -44.81 3.55
N ALA A 18 -31.36 -44.17 2.43
CA ALA A 18 -30.62 -43.02 1.96
C ALA A 18 -30.74 -41.97 3.07
N ALA A 19 -29.74 -41.92 3.95
CA ALA A 19 -29.53 -40.78 4.78
C ALA A 19 -29.22 -39.62 3.81
N SER A 20 -30.26 -38.88 3.46
CA SER A 20 -30.11 -37.57 2.87
C SER A 20 -29.37 -36.75 3.91
N PHE A 21 -28.04 -36.71 3.79
CA PHE A 21 -27.30 -35.60 4.35
C PHE A 21 -27.84 -34.36 3.62
N SER A 22 -28.90 -33.78 4.20
CA SER A 22 -29.16 -32.38 3.96
C SER A 22 -27.93 -31.69 4.49
N THR A 23 -27.00 -31.40 3.59
CA THR A 23 -26.08 -30.27 3.82
C THR A 23 -27.04 -29.09 3.94
N THR A 24 -27.46 -28.78 5.17
CA THR A 24 -27.81 -27.41 5.47
C THR A 24 -26.58 -26.65 5.04
N ALA A 25 -26.68 -25.95 3.91
CA ALA A 25 -25.78 -24.86 3.64
C ALA A 25 -26.03 -23.91 4.82
N PHE A 26 -25.23 -24.08 5.90
CA PHE A 26 -25.01 -22.99 6.79
C PHE A 26 -24.48 -21.89 5.87
N ALA A 27 -25.10 -20.74 5.84
CA ALA A 27 -24.45 -19.56 5.35
C ALA A 27 -23.09 -19.60 6.07
N GLU A 28 -22.00 -19.80 5.32
CA GLU A 28 -20.68 -19.79 5.91
C GLU A 28 -20.60 -18.44 6.60
N ASP A 29 -20.47 -18.46 7.92
CA ASP A 29 -20.29 -17.24 8.68
C ASP A 29 -19.00 -16.61 8.14
N THR A 30 -19.13 -15.49 7.43
CA THR A 30 -18.01 -14.80 6.82
C THR A 30 -17.54 -13.68 7.73
N PHE A 31 -16.24 -13.43 7.72
CA PHE A 31 -15.63 -12.29 8.35
C PHE A 31 -15.37 -11.23 7.26
N LYS A 32 -16.08 -10.11 7.35
CA LYS A 32 -16.06 -9.07 6.31
C LYS A 32 -14.98 -8.04 6.58
N ILE A 33 -13.98 -8.01 5.72
CA ILE A 33 -12.91 -7.02 5.75
C ILE A 33 -13.10 -6.05 4.59
N GLY A 34 -13.23 -4.76 4.90
CA GLY A 34 -13.24 -3.70 3.92
C GLY A 34 -11.83 -3.26 3.56
N GLY A 35 -11.59 -2.86 2.32
CA GLY A 35 -10.37 -2.21 1.88
C GLY A 35 -10.68 -0.89 1.18
N ILE A 36 -9.84 0.12 1.34
CA ILE A 36 -9.97 1.41 0.66
C ILE A 36 -8.59 1.84 0.18
N GLY A 37 -8.50 2.33 -1.04
CA GLY A 37 -7.29 2.91 -1.59
C GLY A 37 -7.43 3.28 -3.06
N PRO A 38 -6.49 4.03 -3.63
CA PRO A 38 -6.56 4.49 -5.00
C PRO A 38 -6.25 3.35 -5.99
N ILE A 39 -7.25 2.80 -6.66
CA ILE A 39 -7.04 1.84 -7.76
C ILE A 39 -7.13 2.51 -9.13
N THR A 40 -7.49 3.78 -9.14
CA THR A 40 -7.42 4.68 -10.31
C THR A 40 -6.73 6.01 -9.93
N GLY A 41 -6.39 6.83 -10.94
CA GLY A 41 -5.73 8.12 -10.71
C GLY A 41 -4.21 8.04 -10.51
N GLY A 42 -3.62 9.12 -9.99
CA GLY A 42 -2.17 9.33 -9.93
C GLY A 42 -1.42 8.45 -8.92
N ALA A 43 -2.12 7.80 -7.99
CA ALA A 43 -1.56 6.89 -6.99
C ALA A 43 -2.02 5.42 -7.18
N ALA A 44 -2.55 5.09 -8.37
CA ALA A 44 -3.21 3.81 -8.64
C ALA A 44 -2.30 2.58 -8.44
N VAL A 45 -1.00 2.71 -8.68
CA VAL A 45 -0.04 1.61 -8.49
C VAL A 45 -0.04 1.10 -7.06
N TYR A 46 -0.14 1.99 -6.07
CA TYR A 46 -0.19 1.60 -4.66
C TYR A 46 -1.46 0.83 -4.31
N GLY A 47 -2.63 1.42 -4.65
CA GLY A 47 -3.92 0.81 -4.30
C GLY A 47 -4.16 -0.52 -5.00
N GLN A 48 -3.73 -0.66 -6.25
CA GLN A 48 -3.77 -1.92 -6.98
C GLN A 48 -2.88 -2.98 -6.32
N ALA A 49 -1.67 -2.60 -5.89
CA ALA A 49 -0.76 -3.50 -5.18
C ALA A 49 -1.37 -3.97 -3.84
N VAL A 50 -1.95 -3.05 -3.06
CA VAL A 50 -2.63 -3.35 -1.80
C VAL A 50 -3.84 -4.25 -2.02
N MET A 51 -4.72 -3.91 -2.96
CA MET A 51 -5.90 -4.72 -3.28
C MET A 51 -5.52 -6.15 -3.69
N ASN A 52 -4.54 -6.29 -4.58
CA ASN A 52 -4.09 -7.58 -5.08
C ASN A 52 -3.49 -8.44 -3.95
N ALA A 53 -2.60 -7.88 -3.16
CA ALA A 53 -1.93 -8.63 -2.09
C ALA A 53 -2.90 -8.99 -0.95
N SER A 54 -3.81 -8.08 -0.58
CA SER A 54 -4.86 -8.37 0.41
C SER A 54 -5.79 -9.49 -0.06
N GLN A 55 -6.21 -9.47 -1.33
CA GLN A 55 -7.02 -10.55 -1.90
C GLN A 55 -6.25 -11.88 -1.93
N MET A 56 -4.95 -11.84 -2.25
CA MET A 56 -4.10 -13.03 -2.25
C MET A 56 -4.00 -13.64 -0.86
N ALA A 57 -3.75 -12.84 0.17
CA ALA A 57 -3.69 -13.30 1.55
C ALA A 57 -5.05 -13.84 2.04
N ALA A 58 -6.16 -13.16 1.73
CA ALA A 58 -7.50 -13.63 2.06
C ALA A 58 -7.82 -14.98 1.41
N ASP A 59 -7.46 -15.17 0.13
CA ASP A 59 -7.63 -16.44 -0.58
C ASP A 59 -6.82 -17.56 0.09
N GLU A 60 -5.56 -17.34 0.43
CA GLU A 60 -4.69 -18.32 1.10
C GLU A 60 -5.22 -18.71 2.49
N ILE A 61 -5.68 -17.72 3.28
CA ILE A 61 -6.31 -17.97 4.58
C ILE A 61 -7.58 -18.82 4.40
N ASN A 62 -8.40 -18.50 3.40
CA ASN A 62 -9.63 -19.22 3.10
C ASN A 62 -9.36 -20.67 2.64
N GLU A 63 -8.35 -20.88 1.78
CA GLU A 63 -7.91 -22.20 1.35
C GLU A 63 -7.38 -23.05 2.52
N ALA A 64 -6.75 -22.42 3.51
CA ALA A 64 -6.30 -23.06 4.74
C ALA A 64 -7.46 -23.40 5.72
N GLY A 65 -8.71 -23.03 5.40
CA GLY A 65 -9.90 -23.29 6.21
C GLY A 65 -10.46 -22.10 6.97
N GLY A 66 -9.98 -20.90 6.67
CA GLY A 66 -10.41 -19.65 7.28
C GLY A 66 -9.90 -19.44 8.70
N ILE A 67 -10.37 -18.38 9.34
CA ILE A 67 -10.03 -18.03 10.73
C ILE A 67 -11.08 -18.66 11.66
N ASN A 68 -10.71 -19.68 12.43
CA ASN A 68 -11.64 -20.43 13.30
C ASN A 68 -12.88 -20.99 12.55
N GLY A 69 -12.73 -21.29 11.25
CA GLY A 69 -13.82 -21.77 10.39
C GLY A 69 -14.64 -20.69 9.70
N TYR A 70 -14.36 -19.41 9.95
CA TYR A 70 -14.96 -18.29 9.23
C TYR A 70 -14.12 -17.95 8.00
N GLN A 71 -14.79 -17.86 6.84
CA GLN A 71 -14.14 -17.43 5.61
C GLN A 71 -14.02 -15.90 5.59
N ILE A 72 -12.94 -15.37 5.03
CA ILE A 72 -12.79 -13.94 4.79
C ILE A 72 -13.56 -13.57 3.52
N GLU A 73 -14.42 -12.56 3.63
CA GLU A 73 -15.02 -11.85 2.50
C GLU A 73 -14.39 -10.48 2.41
N PHE A 74 -13.63 -10.23 1.35
CA PHE A 74 -12.89 -8.97 1.15
C PHE A 74 -13.56 -8.11 0.09
N ASN A 75 -13.77 -6.82 0.38
CA ASN A 75 -14.36 -5.84 -0.54
C ASN A 75 -13.51 -4.58 -0.55
N PHE A 76 -12.97 -4.22 -1.71
CA PHE A 76 -12.10 -3.06 -1.88
C PHE A 76 -12.79 -1.94 -2.66
N GLN A 77 -12.70 -0.70 -2.17
CA GLN A 77 -13.28 0.49 -2.76
C GLN A 77 -12.20 1.46 -3.22
N ASP A 78 -12.42 2.08 -4.38
CA ASP A 78 -11.54 3.10 -4.94
C ASP A 78 -11.79 4.46 -4.28
N ASP A 79 -10.76 5.11 -3.78
CA ASP A 79 -10.80 6.47 -3.24
C ASP A 79 -10.14 7.51 -4.16
N GLU A 80 -9.49 7.08 -5.24
CA GLU A 80 -8.76 7.94 -6.18
C GLU A 80 -7.77 8.90 -5.48
N HIS A 81 -7.28 8.56 -4.29
CA HIS A 81 -6.46 9.42 -3.44
C HIS A 81 -7.18 10.71 -2.99
N ASP A 82 -8.49 10.67 -2.84
CA ASP A 82 -9.34 11.80 -2.45
C ASP A 82 -9.99 11.56 -1.09
N ALA A 83 -9.87 12.53 -0.17
CA ALA A 83 -10.37 12.41 1.19
C ALA A 83 -11.90 12.26 1.27
N GLU A 84 -12.66 12.96 0.42
CA GLU A 84 -14.12 12.88 0.42
C GLU A 84 -14.59 11.53 -0.16
N LYS A 85 -13.93 11.06 -1.24
CA LYS A 85 -14.23 9.74 -1.82
C LYS A 85 -13.90 8.62 -0.84
N SER A 86 -12.81 8.72 -0.08
CA SER A 86 -12.45 7.72 0.92
C SER A 86 -13.47 7.60 2.05
N VAL A 87 -14.03 8.73 2.52
CA VAL A 87 -15.14 8.73 3.49
C VAL A 87 -16.40 8.11 2.89
N ASN A 88 -16.70 8.38 1.63
CA ASN A 88 -17.84 7.74 0.92
C ASN A 88 -17.63 6.24 0.75
N ALA A 89 -16.41 5.81 0.43
CA ALA A 89 -16.01 4.39 0.35
C ALA A 89 -16.17 3.70 1.71
N TYR A 90 -15.72 4.34 2.80
CA TYR A 90 -15.90 3.86 4.17
C TYR A 90 -17.37 3.62 4.49
N ASN A 91 -18.24 4.60 4.23
CA ASN A 91 -19.69 4.46 4.46
C ASN A 91 -20.30 3.33 3.61
N THR A 92 -19.86 3.16 2.37
CA THR A 92 -20.29 2.06 1.50
C THR A 92 -19.93 0.69 2.09
N LEU A 93 -18.70 0.55 2.60
CA LEU A 93 -18.23 -0.68 3.24
C LEU A 93 -18.95 -0.93 4.58
N LYS A 94 -19.24 0.11 5.34
CA LYS A 94 -20.04 0.03 6.56
C LYS A 94 -21.45 -0.48 6.28
N ASP A 95 -22.12 0.04 5.24
CA ASP A 95 -23.44 -0.42 4.80
C ASP A 95 -23.42 -1.87 4.28
N TRP A 96 -22.31 -2.30 3.67
CA TRP A 96 -22.07 -3.69 3.29
C TRP A 96 -21.90 -4.60 4.51
N GLY A 97 -21.60 -4.03 5.69
CA GLY A 97 -21.45 -4.72 6.96
C GLY A 97 -20.03 -5.15 7.25
N MET A 98 -19.02 -4.37 6.82
CA MET A 98 -17.62 -4.64 7.21
C MET A 98 -17.46 -4.67 8.73
N GLN A 99 -16.55 -5.50 9.19
CA GLN A 99 -16.23 -5.71 10.62
C GLN A 99 -14.86 -5.15 10.99
N MET A 100 -13.97 -5.02 9.99
CA MET A 100 -12.64 -4.42 10.10
C MET A 100 -12.32 -3.70 8.78
N LEU A 101 -11.50 -2.65 8.87
CA LEU A 101 -10.98 -1.93 7.72
C LEU A 101 -9.47 -2.17 7.58
N LEU A 102 -9.05 -2.70 6.43
CA LEU A 102 -7.67 -2.71 5.96
C LEU A 102 -7.50 -1.58 4.94
N GLY A 103 -6.99 -0.45 5.35
CA GLY A 103 -6.87 0.77 4.55
C GLY A 103 -7.07 2.02 5.41
N THR A 104 -6.94 3.25 4.89
CA THR A 104 -6.65 3.50 3.46
C THR A 104 -5.16 3.39 3.15
N VAL A 105 -4.82 3.48 1.88
CA VAL A 105 -3.44 3.29 1.39
C VAL A 105 -2.59 4.55 1.53
N THR A 106 -3.15 5.72 1.22
CA THR A 106 -2.44 7.00 1.26
C THR A 106 -2.85 7.86 2.45
N SER A 107 -1.95 8.70 2.93
CA SER A 107 -2.07 9.37 4.24
C SER A 107 -3.23 10.36 4.35
N THR A 108 -3.45 11.23 3.35
CA THR A 108 -4.56 12.22 3.39
C THR A 108 -5.93 11.54 3.44
N PRO A 109 -6.27 10.56 2.59
CA PRO A 109 -7.48 9.74 2.74
C PRO A 109 -7.56 8.99 4.07
N CYS A 110 -6.43 8.44 4.56
CA CYS A 110 -6.40 7.69 5.81
C CYS A 110 -6.79 8.57 7.01
N THR A 111 -6.25 9.77 7.07
CA THR A 111 -6.58 10.75 8.12
C THR A 111 -8.07 11.11 8.11
N ALA A 112 -8.68 11.23 6.92
CA ALA A 112 -10.11 11.51 6.82
C ALA A 112 -10.99 10.34 7.29
N VAL A 113 -10.61 9.11 6.94
CA VAL A 113 -11.35 7.89 7.32
C VAL A 113 -11.13 7.54 8.80
N GLU A 114 -9.93 7.83 9.34
CA GLU A 114 -9.61 7.56 10.73
C GLU A 114 -10.60 8.23 11.69
N GLY A 115 -10.99 9.50 11.41
CA GLY A 115 -11.99 10.20 12.22
C GLY A 115 -13.37 9.52 12.20
N GLU A 116 -13.80 8.96 11.08
CA GLU A 116 -15.05 8.20 10.98
C GLU A 116 -14.94 6.84 11.69
N ALA A 117 -13.81 6.13 11.51
CA ALA A 117 -13.53 4.86 12.17
C ALA A 117 -13.49 5.00 13.70
N ALA A 118 -12.91 6.09 14.21
CA ALA A 118 -12.89 6.40 15.64
C ALA A 118 -14.31 6.63 16.20
N ASN A 119 -15.16 7.39 15.48
CA ASN A 119 -16.54 7.62 15.86
C ASN A 119 -17.38 6.33 15.92
N ASP A 120 -17.13 5.40 15.02
CA ASP A 120 -17.82 4.11 14.92
C ASP A 120 -17.18 3.02 15.79
N ASN A 121 -16.04 3.27 16.43
CA ASN A 121 -15.20 2.28 17.09
C ASN A 121 -14.85 1.10 16.15
N MET A 122 -14.60 1.40 14.87
CA MET A 122 -14.21 0.44 13.84
C MET A 122 -12.71 0.20 13.93
N PHE A 123 -12.27 -1.06 13.98
CA PHE A 123 -10.86 -1.39 13.88
C PHE A 123 -10.33 -0.99 12.50
N LEU A 124 -9.28 -0.18 12.49
CA LEU A 124 -8.61 0.29 11.29
C LEU A 124 -7.14 -0.16 11.34
N LEU A 125 -6.70 -0.87 10.31
CA LEU A 125 -5.29 -1.16 10.05
C LEU A 125 -4.92 -0.62 8.69
N THR A 126 -4.12 0.47 8.65
CA THR A 126 -3.59 0.94 7.36
C THR A 126 -2.32 0.19 7.00
N PRO A 127 -2.18 -0.33 5.77
CA PRO A 127 -0.92 -0.91 5.32
C PRO A 127 0.18 0.16 5.17
N SER A 128 -0.17 1.36 4.71
CA SER A 128 0.81 2.33 4.23
C SER A 128 0.49 3.81 4.53
N GLY A 129 -0.60 4.11 5.24
CA GLY A 129 -0.89 5.47 5.70
C GLY A 129 0.10 5.92 6.78
N SER A 130 1.20 6.52 6.37
CA SER A 130 2.39 6.76 7.20
C SER A 130 2.33 8.05 8.03
N ALA A 131 1.41 8.99 7.73
CA ALA A 131 1.22 10.19 8.53
C ALA A 131 0.88 9.87 9.99
N VAL A 132 1.29 10.74 10.90
CA VAL A 132 1.03 10.56 12.35
C VAL A 132 -0.47 10.50 12.61
N GLU A 133 -1.23 11.32 11.90
CA GLU A 133 -2.67 11.47 12.01
C GLU A 133 -3.45 10.24 11.53
N SER A 134 -2.82 9.38 10.71
CA SER A 134 -3.45 8.15 10.19
C SER A 134 -3.83 7.14 11.28
N ILE A 135 -3.24 7.25 12.46
CA ILE A 135 -3.46 6.35 13.62
C ILE A 135 -3.62 7.14 14.93
N SER A 136 -4.35 8.26 14.90
CA SER A 136 -4.55 9.10 16.08
C SER A 136 -5.53 8.50 17.09
N GLY A 137 -6.44 7.63 16.67
CA GLY A 137 -7.42 6.94 17.51
C GLY A 137 -6.90 5.65 18.15
N ASP A 138 -7.48 5.27 19.28
CA ASP A 138 -7.12 4.04 20.01
C ASP A 138 -7.45 2.74 19.25
N ASN A 139 -8.23 2.83 18.19
CA ASN A 139 -8.69 1.74 17.32
C ASN A 139 -7.98 1.70 15.96
N ALA A 140 -7.00 2.59 15.74
CA ALA A 140 -6.27 2.72 14.49
C ALA A 140 -4.80 2.28 14.64
N PHE A 141 -4.34 1.47 13.70
CA PHE A 141 -3.00 0.88 13.68
C PHE A 141 -2.43 0.95 12.26
N ARG A 142 -1.10 0.78 12.14
CA ARG A 142 -0.44 0.71 10.84
C ARG A 142 0.63 -0.39 10.78
N VAL A 143 0.88 -0.89 9.58
CA VAL A 143 1.97 -1.84 9.29
C VAL A 143 3.25 -1.07 8.99
N CYS A 144 3.20 -0.06 8.13
CA CYS A 144 4.36 0.71 7.66
C CYS A 144 5.03 1.56 8.76
N PHE A 145 6.19 2.09 8.45
CA PHE A 145 6.87 3.10 9.26
C PHE A 145 6.17 4.49 9.15
N SER A 146 6.53 5.43 10.02
CA SER A 146 5.90 6.76 10.04
C SER A 146 6.67 7.80 9.24
N ASP A 147 5.99 8.86 8.79
CA ASP A 147 6.61 10.02 8.15
C ASP A 147 7.74 10.64 8.97
N PRO A 148 7.62 10.83 10.31
CA PRO A 148 8.74 11.29 11.12
C PRO A 148 9.96 10.37 11.05
N ASN A 149 9.76 9.05 10.99
CA ASN A 149 10.86 8.11 10.86
C ASN A 149 11.50 8.20 9.47
N GLN A 150 10.70 8.34 8.41
CA GLN A 150 11.20 8.49 7.04
C GLN A 150 12.07 9.75 6.90
N GLY A 151 11.56 10.90 7.35
CA GLY A 151 12.30 12.16 7.27
C GLY A 151 13.61 12.12 8.06
N THR A 152 13.55 11.66 9.31
CA THR A 152 14.73 11.56 10.18
C THR A 152 15.76 10.58 9.62
N ALA A 153 15.35 9.36 9.26
CA ALA A 153 16.26 8.33 8.74
C ALA A 153 16.90 8.74 7.40
N SER A 154 16.14 9.38 6.52
CA SER A 154 16.67 9.90 5.25
C SER A 154 17.78 10.94 5.48
N ALA A 155 17.55 11.92 6.36
CA ALA A 155 18.56 12.93 6.68
C ALA A 155 19.82 12.31 7.30
N GLN A 156 19.64 11.38 8.25
CA GLN A 156 20.76 10.65 8.88
C GLN A 156 21.56 9.84 7.85
N TYR A 157 20.87 9.09 7.01
CA TYR A 157 21.51 8.26 5.99
C TYR A 157 22.33 9.09 4.99
N ILE A 158 21.77 10.21 4.51
CA ILE A 158 22.47 11.14 3.63
C ILE A 158 23.74 11.69 4.31
N GLY A 159 23.62 12.13 5.56
CA GLY A 159 24.73 12.73 6.31
C GLY A 159 25.81 11.72 6.70
N GLU A 160 25.45 10.58 7.27
CA GLU A 160 26.39 9.55 7.71
C GLU A 160 27.18 8.94 6.55
N ASN A 161 26.52 8.74 5.39
CA ASN A 161 27.16 8.21 4.19
C ASN A 161 27.77 9.30 3.28
N LYS A 162 27.63 10.57 3.65
CA LYS A 162 28.15 11.72 2.88
C LYS A 162 27.72 11.70 1.42
N LEU A 163 26.44 11.45 1.21
CA LEU A 163 25.88 11.29 -0.13
C LEU A 163 25.71 12.64 -0.85
N ALA A 164 25.65 13.74 -0.10
CA ALA A 164 25.52 15.09 -0.63
C ALA A 164 26.15 16.11 0.31
N GLU A 165 26.55 17.26 -0.26
CA GLU A 165 26.94 18.47 0.50
C GLU A 165 25.82 19.50 0.51
N LYS A 166 25.04 19.58 -0.60
CA LYS A 166 23.97 20.55 -0.82
C LYS A 166 22.70 19.86 -1.30
N VAL A 167 21.70 19.83 -0.45
CA VAL A 167 20.42 19.19 -0.74
C VAL A 167 19.37 20.25 -1.10
N ALA A 168 18.68 20.05 -2.22
CA ALA A 168 17.41 20.71 -2.47
C ALA A 168 16.26 19.77 -2.09
N VAL A 169 15.13 20.33 -1.66
CA VAL A 169 13.91 19.57 -1.38
C VAL A 169 12.79 20.08 -2.27
N ILE A 170 12.04 19.17 -2.90
CA ILE A 170 10.80 19.48 -3.61
C ILE A 170 9.70 18.65 -2.98
N TYR A 171 8.67 19.30 -2.42
CA TYR A 171 7.65 18.62 -1.64
C TYR A 171 6.24 19.17 -1.91
N ASN A 172 5.22 18.36 -1.68
CA ASN A 172 3.81 18.76 -1.77
C ASN A 172 3.33 19.32 -0.42
N SER A 173 3.12 20.63 -0.36
CA SER A 173 2.69 21.32 0.88
C SER A 173 1.21 21.13 1.20
N SER A 174 0.42 20.59 0.29
CA SER A 174 -1.01 20.28 0.50
C SER A 174 -1.27 18.81 0.88
N ASP A 175 -0.24 17.98 0.92
CA ASP A 175 -0.32 16.58 1.33
C ASP A 175 0.36 16.37 2.69
N VAL A 176 -0.34 15.68 3.61
CA VAL A 176 0.15 15.46 4.99
C VAL A 176 1.37 14.52 5.01
N TYR A 177 1.43 13.53 4.12
CA TYR A 177 2.58 12.65 3.94
C TYR A 177 3.84 13.45 3.58
N SER A 178 3.77 14.18 2.48
CA SER A 178 4.90 14.92 1.92
C SER A 178 5.41 16.01 2.88
N SER A 179 4.49 16.79 3.44
CA SER A 179 4.83 17.85 4.41
C SER A 179 5.33 17.29 5.73
N GLY A 180 4.80 16.16 6.20
CA GLY A 180 5.22 15.47 7.42
C GLY A 180 6.67 14.98 7.33
N ILE A 181 7.04 14.34 6.24
CA ILE A 181 8.42 13.89 5.98
C ILE A 181 9.36 15.10 5.86
N TYR A 182 8.98 16.12 5.05
CA TYR A 182 9.80 17.32 4.89
C TYR A 182 10.13 18.00 6.21
N ASN A 183 9.14 18.17 7.09
CA ASN A 183 9.33 18.85 8.37
C ASN A 183 10.35 18.15 9.28
N THR A 184 10.30 16.82 9.33
CA THR A 184 11.23 16.02 10.15
C THR A 184 12.59 15.89 9.49
N PHE A 185 12.65 15.77 8.15
CA PHE A 185 13.88 15.82 7.38
C PHE A 185 14.63 17.13 7.60
N ALA A 186 13.95 18.28 7.47
CA ALA A 186 14.54 19.60 7.67
C ALA A 186 15.04 19.81 9.12
N THR A 187 14.31 19.27 10.09
CA THR A 187 14.69 19.32 11.50
C THR A 187 15.98 18.54 11.74
N GLU A 188 16.05 17.31 11.24
CA GLU A 188 17.23 16.44 11.41
C GLU A 188 18.43 16.91 10.56
N ALA A 189 18.19 17.45 9.36
CA ALA A 189 19.24 18.00 8.50
C ALA A 189 20.11 19.05 9.20
N ALA A 190 19.55 19.79 10.16
CA ALA A 190 20.31 20.75 10.98
C ALA A 190 21.40 20.09 11.85
N ASN A 191 21.32 18.78 12.08
CA ASN A 191 22.29 17.98 12.83
C ASN A 191 23.27 17.24 11.90
N GLN A 192 23.08 17.33 10.60
CA GLN A 192 23.84 16.57 9.61
C GLN A 192 24.91 17.43 8.89
N PRO A 193 25.95 16.80 8.30
CA PRO A 193 27.05 17.53 7.65
C PRO A 193 26.73 18.00 6.21
N PHE A 194 25.48 18.24 5.86
CA PHE A 194 25.04 18.80 4.59
C PHE A 194 24.14 20.03 4.83
N GLU A 195 23.93 20.84 3.81
CA GLU A 195 23.08 22.03 3.87
C GLU A 195 21.83 21.85 2.98
N ILE A 196 20.64 22.21 3.48
CA ILE A 196 19.46 22.40 2.63
C ILE A 196 19.60 23.79 1.96
N VAL A 197 19.93 23.81 0.68
CA VAL A 197 20.19 25.06 -0.08
C VAL A 197 18.94 25.58 -0.78
N SER A 198 17.91 24.75 -0.97
CA SER A 198 16.61 25.12 -1.52
C SER A 198 15.54 24.20 -0.97
N ALA A 199 14.36 24.74 -0.65
CA ALA A 199 13.19 23.96 -0.25
C ALA A 199 11.97 24.56 -0.94
N GLU A 200 11.46 23.86 -1.95
CA GLU A 200 10.45 24.35 -2.87
C GLU A 200 9.17 23.52 -2.77
N ALA A 201 8.08 24.19 -2.49
CA ALA A 201 6.77 23.56 -2.41
C ALA A 201 6.06 23.56 -3.76
N PHE A 202 5.17 22.58 -3.93
CA PHE A 202 4.07 22.60 -4.88
C PHE A 202 2.77 22.20 -4.16
N THR A 203 1.66 22.22 -4.86
CA THR A 203 0.32 21.83 -4.36
C THR A 203 -0.36 20.94 -5.39
N GLU A 204 -1.49 20.33 -5.03
CA GLU A 204 -2.30 19.51 -5.95
C GLU A 204 -2.64 20.24 -7.25
N ASP A 205 -2.84 21.57 -7.19
CA ASP A 205 -3.16 22.39 -8.36
C ASP A 205 -1.94 22.70 -9.26
N SER A 206 -0.72 22.42 -8.81
CA SER A 206 0.53 22.81 -9.48
C SER A 206 1.53 21.65 -9.63
N LYS A 207 1.03 20.41 -9.70
CA LYS A 207 1.85 19.18 -9.68
C LYS A 207 2.25 18.61 -11.04
N THR A 208 2.32 19.45 -12.07
CA THR A 208 2.66 19.00 -13.44
C THR A 208 3.89 19.69 -14.03
N ASP A 209 4.23 20.87 -13.57
CA ASP A 209 5.40 21.64 -14.03
C ASP A 209 6.27 22.02 -12.83
N PHE A 210 7.47 21.46 -12.79
CA PHE A 210 8.47 21.62 -11.74
C PHE A 210 9.69 22.40 -12.19
N SER A 211 9.62 23.02 -13.37
CA SER A 211 10.76 23.75 -13.98
C SER A 211 11.30 24.87 -13.08
N VAL A 212 10.42 25.54 -12.37
CA VAL A 212 10.82 26.63 -11.42
C VAL A 212 11.55 26.06 -10.21
N GLN A 213 11.03 24.99 -9.60
CA GLN A 213 11.64 24.34 -8.44
C GLN A 213 13.00 23.74 -8.81
N LEU A 214 13.09 23.08 -9.95
CA LEU A 214 14.33 22.51 -10.48
C LEU A 214 15.35 23.58 -10.83
N GLN A 215 14.93 24.72 -11.42
CA GLN A 215 15.84 25.82 -11.73
C GLN A 215 16.44 26.43 -10.45
N LYS A 216 15.62 26.60 -9.39
CA LYS A 216 16.11 27.10 -8.09
C LYS A 216 17.10 26.12 -7.44
N ALA A 217 16.81 24.81 -7.47
CA ALA A 217 17.73 23.79 -6.99
C ALA A 217 19.07 23.82 -7.74
N LYS A 218 19.01 23.91 -9.06
CA LYS A 218 20.19 24.02 -9.94
C LYS A 218 21.01 25.30 -9.67
N ASP A 219 20.35 26.44 -9.56
CA ASP A 219 21.00 27.75 -9.30
C ASP A 219 21.63 27.81 -7.90
N ALA A 220 21.04 27.12 -6.92
CA ALA A 220 21.60 26.95 -5.58
C ALA A 220 22.79 25.97 -5.53
N GLY A 221 23.03 25.24 -6.62
CA GLY A 221 24.12 24.29 -6.76
C GLY A 221 23.89 23.04 -5.95
N ALA A 222 22.62 22.57 -5.81
CA ALA A 222 22.30 21.34 -5.15
C ALA A 222 22.86 20.14 -5.93
N ASP A 223 23.55 19.26 -5.22
CA ASP A 223 24.11 18.00 -5.73
C ASP A 223 23.16 16.81 -5.49
N MET A 224 22.14 17.02 -4.64
CA MET A 224 21.05 16.09 -4.41
C MET A 224 19.71 16.82 -4.38
N VAL A 225 18.65 16.14 -4.89
CA VAL A 225 17.26 16.56 -4.72
C VAL A 225 16.53 15.49 -3.91
N PHE A 226 16.07 15.87 -2.71
CA PHE A 226 15.22 15.02 -1.87
C PHE A 226 13.76 15.20 -2.25
N LEU A 227 13.08 14.08 -2.49
CA LEU A 227 11.73 13.99 -3.03
C LEU A 227 10.81 13.20 -2.09
N PRO A 228 10.31 13.79 -0.99
CA PRO A 228 9.29 13.16 -0.15
C PRO A 228 7.91 13.30 -0.80
N ILE A 229 7.71 12.67 -1.94
CA ILE A 229 6.53 12.79 -2.81
C ILE A 229 6.18 11.45 -3.43
N TYR A 230 5.07 11.39 -4.16
CA TYR A 230 4.65 10.18 -4.85
C TYR A 230 5.31 10.01 -6.22
N TYR A 231 5.28 8.77 -6.73
CA TYR A 231 6.01 8.36 -7.93
C TYR A 231 5.60 9.12 -9.20
N THR A 232 4.33 9.55 -9.32
CA THR A 232 3.84 10.26 -10.51
C THR A 232 4.54 11.62 -10.65
N GLU A 233 4.58 12.41 -9.60
CA GLU A 233 5.26 13.70 -9.58
C GLU A 233 6.78 13.52 -9.69
N ALA A 234 7.34 12.48 -9.07
CA ALA A 234 8.77 12.16 -9.19
C ALA A 234 9.15 11.85 -10.63
N SER A 235 8.35 11.07 -11.39
CA SER A 235 8.60 10.77 -12.80
C SER A 235 8.66 12.04 -13.67
N LEU A 236 7.78 12.99 -13.39
CA LEU A 236 7.76 14.29 -14.07
C LEU A 236 9.00 15.13 -13.71
N ILE A 237 9.40 15.15 -12.42
CA ILE A 237 10.60 15.87 -11.96
C ILE A 237 11.84 15.30 -12.61
N LEU A 238 12.03 13.99 -12.65
CA LEU A 238 13.16 13.36 -13.30
C LEU A 238 13.22 13.69 -14.81
N THR A 239 12.06 13.59 -15.48
CA THR A 239 11.95 13.93 -16.90
C THR A 239 12.28 15.39 -17.18
N GLN A 240 11.78 16.32 -16.36
CA GLN A 240 12.03 17.73 -16.53
C GLN A 240 13.48 18.12 -16.16
N ALA A 241 14.06 17.50 -15.13
CA ALA A 241 15.46 17.70 -14.77
C ALA A 241 16.39 17.28 -15.92
N ALA A 242 16.15 16.13 -16.54
CA ALA A 242 16.89 15.67 -17.72
C ALA A 242 16.77 16.65 -18.89
N ALA A 243 15.56 17.16 -19.17
CA ALA A 243 15.34 18.17 -20.22
C ALA A 243 16.04 19.52 -19.95
N MET A 244 16.38 19.79 -18.68
CA MET A 244 17.13 21.00 -18.27
C MET A 244 18.65 20.77 -18.18
N ASP A 245 19.18 19.63 -18.61
CA ASP A 245 20.58 19.24 -18.38
C ASP A 245 20.98 19.38 -16.88
N TYR A 246 20.11 18.95 -15.98
CA TYR A 246 20.34 18.94 -14.55
C TYR A 246 20.26 17.49 -14.03
N ALA A 247 21.39 16.96 -13.58
CA ALA A 247 21.55 15.57 -13.17
C ALA A 247 22.10 15.46 -11.74
N PRO A 248 21.35 15.91 -10.73
CA PRO A 248 21.71 15.69 -9.33
C PRO A 248 21.44 14.23 -8.96
N THR A 249 21.92 13.80 -7.79
CA THR A 249 21.40 12.57 -7.19
C THR A 249 19.97 12.81 -6.73
N PHE A 250 19.06 11.88 -7.03
CA PHE A 250 17.69 11.91 -6.49
C PHE A 250 17.54 10.89 -5.36
N PHE A 251 16.95 11.35 -4.27
CA PHE A 251 16.66 10.50 -3.10
C PHE A 251 15.23 10.76 -2.64
N GLY A 252 14.48 9.69 -2.38
CA GLY A 252 13.11 9.81 -1.91
C GLY A 252 12.77 8.83 -0.80
N CYS A 253 11.50 8.74 -0.51
CA CYS A 253 10.92 7.88 0.50
C CYS A 253 10.09 6.77 -0.15
N ASP A 254 9.30 6.05 0.62
CA ASP A 254 8.44 4.95 0.14
C ASP A 254 7.51 5.36 -1.02
N GLY A 255 7.08 6.61 -1.06
CA GLY A 255 6.27 7.14 -2.16
C GLY A 255 6.95 7.15 -3.54
N LEU A 256 8.24 6.85 -3.65
CA LEU A 256 8.88 6.61 -4.95
C LEU A 256 8.75 5.17 -5.43
N ASP A 257 8.34 4.24 -4.57
CA ASP A 257 8.12 2.85 -4.98
C ASP A 257 6.93 2.79 -5.96
N GLY A 258 7.13 2.17 -7.11
CA GLY A 258 6.19 2.24 -8.24
C GLY A 258 6.63 3.17 -9.37
N LEU A 259 7.70 3.96 -9.20
CA LEU A 259 8.24 4.88 -10.23
C LEU A 259 8.46 4.17 -11.57
N LEU A 260 8.96 2.94 -11.55
CA LEU A 260 9.23 2.16 -12.76
C LEU A 260 7.97 1.64 -13.47
N ALA A 261 6.81 1.71 -12.83
CA ALA A 261 5.52 1.29 -13.39
C ALA A 261 4.74 2.45 -14.06
N VAL A 262 5.29 3.67 -14.05
CA VAL A 262 4.63 4.83 -14.68
C VAL A 262 4.58 4.66 -16.19
N GLU A 263 3.38 4.67 -16.76
CA GLU A 263 3.19 4.53 -18.21
C GLU A 263 3.87 5.66 -18.97
N GLY A 264 4.72 5.31 -19.94
CA GLY A 264 5.43 6.27 -20.78
C GLY A 264 6.64 6.94 -20.13
N PHE A 265 6.98 6.61 -18.91
CA PHE A 265 8.20 7.10 -18.26
C PHE A 265 9.44 6.39 -18.81
N ASP A 266 10.47 7.15 -19.13
CA ASP A 266 11.78 6.61 -19.51
C ASP A 266 12.50 6.12 -18.26
N THR A 267 12.44 4.82 -17.99
CA THR A 267 13.01 4.21 -16.78
C THR A 267 14.53 4.35 -16.68
N SER A 268 15.23 4.67 -17.77
CA SER A 268 16.66 4.97 -17.70
C SER A 268 16.97 6.23 -16.88
N LEU A 269 15.99 7.13 -16.70
CA LEU A 269 16.11 8.32 -15.87
C LEU A 269 16.05 7.98 -14.37
N ALA A 270 15.61 6.78 -14.02
CA ALA A 270 15.62 6.30 -12.64
C ALA A 270 16.94 5.64 -12.21
N GLU A 271 17.90 5.51 -13.13
CA GLU A 271 19.22 4.96 -12.80
C GLU A 271 19.92 5.82 -11.73
N GLY A 272 20.29 5.20 -10.63
CA GLY A 272 20.91 5.89 -9.49
C GLY A 272 19.95 6.64 -8.56
N VAL A 273 18.65 6.60 -8.80
CA VAL A 273 17.66 7.07 -7.83
C VAL A 273 17.65 6.16 -6.61
N MET A 274 17.68 6.74 -5.44
CA MET A 274 17.60 6.03 -4.16
C MET A 274 16.26 6.31 -3.50
N LEU A 275 15.73 5.31 -2.80
CA LEU A 275 14.53 5.47 -1.97
C LEU A 275 14.67 4.72 -0.65
N LEU A 276 14.04 5.25 0.39
CA LEU A 276 13.86 4.56 1.66
C LEU A 276 12.65 3.63 1.54
N THR A 277 12.85 2.33 1.76
CA THR A 277 11.78 1.33 1.73
C THR A 277 12.06 0.22 2.76
N PRO A 278 11.03 -0.37 3.41
CA PRO A 278 11.21 -1.51 4.29
C PRO A 278 11.28 -2.85 3.54
N PHE A 279 10.97 -2.86 2.24
CA PHE A 279 10.85 -4.06 1.44
C PHE A 279 11.70 -3.97 0.17
N ALA A 280 12.40 -5.06 -0.14
CA ALA A 280 13.14 -5.23 -1.38
C ALA A 280 12.75 -6.57 -2.02
N ALA A 281 12.14 -6.52 -3.20
CA ALA A 281 11.66 -7.72 -3.90
C ALA A 281 12.79 -8.69 -4.32
N ASP A 282 14.03 -8.26 -4.29
CA ASP A 282 15.25 -9.02 -4.58
C ASP A 282 16.03 -9.45 -3.32
N ALA A 283 15.45 -9.26 -2.12
CA ALA A 283 16.06 -9.75 -0.88
C ALA A 283 16.20 -11.29 -0.92
N ASP A 284 17.32 -11.79 -0.39
CA ASP A 284 17.69 -13.21 -0.49
C ASP A 284 16.96 -14.12 0.52
N ASP A 285 16.14 -13.58 1.42
CA ASP A 285 15.43 -14.38 2.40
C ASP A 285 14.28 -15.21 1.78
N GLU A 286 14.08 -16.40 2.32
CA GLU A 286 13.14 -17.39 1.79
C GLU A 286 11.68 -16.91 1.80
N GLN A 287 11.28 -16.13 2.81
CA GLN A 287 9.92 -15.65 2.97
C GLN A 287 9.61 -14.60 1.90
N THR A 288 10.49 -13.62 1.72
CA THR A 288 10.34 -12.59 0.67
C THR A 288 10.31 -13.23 -0.72
N GLN A 289 11.21 -14.19 -1.01
CA GLN A 289 11.24 -14.86 -2.31
C GLN A 289 9.98 -15.69 -2.57
N ALA A 290 9.40 -16.34 -1.56
CA ALA A 290 8.15 -17.07 -1.69
C ALA A 290 6.97 -16.13 -1.99
N PHE A 291 6.86 -15.02 -1.25
CA PHE A 291 5.83 -13.99 -1.50
C PHE A 291 5.95 -13.40 -2.92
N VAL A 292 7.16 -13.00 -3.31
CA VAL A 292 7.42 -12.43 -4.64
C VAL A 292 7.06 -13.42 -5.76
N ALA A 293 7.39 -14.71 -5.59
CA ALA A 293 7.07 -15.75 -6.58
C ALA A 293 5.54 -15.92 -6.70
N SER A 294 4.81 -16.02 -5.57
CA SER A 294 3.35 -16.18 -5.56
C SER A 294 2.65 -14.96 -6.15
N TYR A 295 3.09 -13.76 -5.80
CA TYR A 295 2.53 -12.53 -6.34
C TYR A 295 2.74 -12.43 -7.86
N LYS A 296 3.96 -12.72 -8.35
CA LYS A 296 4.27 -12.73 -9.79
C LYS A 296 3.47 -13.78 -10.56
N GLU A 297 3.28 -14.96 -9.99
CA GLU A 297 2.47 -16.01 -10.63
C GLU A 297 1.01 -15.57 -10.76
N LYS A 298 0.46 -14.90 -9.76
CA LYS A 298 -0.95 -14.51 -9.73
C LYS A 298 -1.26 -13.26 -10.55
N PHE A 299 -0.39 -12.26 -10.52
CA PHE A 299 -0.65 -10.93 -11.08
C PHE A 299 0.27 -10.53 -12.25
N GLY A 300 1.37 -11.24 -12.48
CA GLY A 300 2.30 -10.99 -13.59
C GLY A 300 3.35 -9.90 -13.32
N ASP A 301 3.25 -9.19 -12.18
CA ASP A 301 4.10 -8.06 -11.82
C ASP A 301 4.99 -8.38 -10.61
N THR A 302 6.08 -7.62 -10.46
CA THR A 302 6.89 -7.66 -9.25
C THR A 302 6.18 -6.85 -8.15
N PRO A 303 5.97 -7.43 -6.94
CA PRO A 303 5.35 -6.67 -5.85
C PRO A 303 6.25 -5.52 -5.42
N ILE A 304 5.63 -4.39 -5.11
CA ILE A 304 6.21 -3.25 -4.43
C ILE A 304 5.96 -3.36 -2.91
N GLN A 305 6.56 -2.48 -2.10
CA GLN A 305 6.39 -2.54 -0.63
C GLN A 305 4.93 -2.50 -0.20
N PHE A 306 4.08 -1.72 -0.86
CA PHE A 306 2.65 -1.60 -0.55
C PHE A 306 1.91 -2.94 -0.64
N ALA A 307 2.35 -3.83 -1.55
CA ALA A 307 1.84 -5.19 -1.63
C ALA A 307 2.28 -6.03 -0.42
N ALA A 308 3.55 -5.92 -0.01
CA ALA A 308 4.06 -6.65 1.15
C ALA A 308 3.38 -6.20 2.45
N ASP A 309 3.29 -4.89 2.68
CA ASP A 309 2.61 -4.32 3.85
C ASP A 309 1.14 -4.75 3.94
N ALA A 310 0.45 -4.83 2.80
CA ALA A 310 -0.96 -5.24 2.74
C ALA A 310 -1.15 -6.74 2.94
N TYR A 311 -0.24 -7.57 2.42
CA TYR A 311 -0.23 -9.01 2.65
C TYR A 311 -0.05 -9.33 4.13
N ASP A 312 0.91 -8.66 4.78
CA ASP A 312 1.17 -8.81 6.21
C ASP A 312 0.03 -8.25 7.08
N GLY A 313 -0.68 -7.25 6.58
CA GLY A 313 -1.82 -6.63 7.26
C GLY A 313 -3.10 -7.47 7.26
N MET A 314 -3.27 -8.36 6.25
CA MET A 314 -4.43 -9.25 6.11
C MET A 314 -4.29 -10.49 7.00
#